data_4a356aabfd166552e699b27bc542d62f
#
_entry.id   4a356aabfd166552e699b27bc542d62f
#
_cell.length_a   1.000
_cell.length_b   1.000
_cell.length_c   1.000
_cell.angle_alpha   90.00
_cell.angle_beta   90.00
_cell.angle_gamma   90.00
#
_symmetry.space_group_name_H-M   'P 1'
#
loop_
_entity.id
_entity.type
_entity.pdbx_description
1 polymer ?
#
loop_
_entity_poly.entity_id
_entity_poly.type
_entity_poly.pdbx_seq_one_letter_code
_entity_poly.pdbx_strand_id
1 'polypeptide(L)'
;MGEKITLKITKREVLGKKVKTLRRQGITPGVVYGAGMEAVPIQAEAGEVLRVYKLAGKHTPVQLLGSERRIAMIKDVEPYPTRSNALRHISFHAVRADEPVIAEVPIRLSGTGESEAERAGLVVLQALEKIKVKALPMDLPEALEAPTDGLVKEGDRV
;
A
#
# COMPACT_ATOMS: atom_id res chain seq x y z
N MET A 1 4.86 11.05 13.89
CA MET A 1 3.63 10.26 14.10
C MET A 1 2.84 10.29 12.80
N GLY A 2 2.81 9.17 12.09
CA GLY A 2 2.00 9.09 10.88
C GLY A 2 0.52 9.22 11.21
N GLU A 3 -0.22 9.97 10.41
CA GLU A 3 -1.68 10.03 10.52
C GLU A 3 -2.25 8.62 10.45
N LYS A 4 -3.13 8.29 11.41
CA LYS A 4 -3.83 7.01 11.40
C LYS A 4 -4.77 6.97 10.21
N ILE A 5 -4.40 6.20 9.20
CA ILE A 5 -5.23 6.01 8.01
C ILE A 5 -6.39 5.09 8.38
N THR A 6 -7.60 5.57 8.22
CA THR A 6 -8.83 4.84 8.56
C THR A 6 -9.70 4.64 7.34
N LEU A 7 -10.36 3.49 7.26
CA LEU A 7 -11.34 3.16 6.22
C LEU A 7 -12.60 2.59 6.87
N LYS A 8 -13.75 3.17 6.60
CA LYS A 8 -15.05 2.61 6.98
C LYS A 8 -15.40 1.46 6.04
N ILE A 9 -15.68 0.30 6.63
CA ILE A 9 -16.07 -0.90 5.90
C ILE A 9 -17.39 -1.43 6.42
N THR A 10 -18.12 -2.12 5.56
CA THR A 10 -19.31 -2.89 5.94
C THR A 10 -19.18 -4.32 5.43
N LYS A 11 -19.80 -5.27 6.13
CA LYS A 11 -19.85 -6.66 5.66
C LYS A 11 -20.64 -6.71 4.36
N ARG A 12 -20.11 -7.38 3.36
CA ARG A 12 -20.75 -7.53 2.06
C ARG A 12 -21.62 -8.78 2.05
N GLU A 13 -22.91 -8.59 1.76
CA GLU A 13 -23.88 -9.68 1.61
C GLU A 13 -24.01 -10.11 0.13
N VAL A 14 -23.77 -9.19 -0.78
CA VAL A 14 -23.85 -9.43 -2.24
C VAL A 14 -22.59 -10.12 -2.72
N LEU A 15 -22.73 -11.35 -3.21
CA LEU A 15 -21.65 -12.18 -3.71
C LEU A 15 -21.87 -12.56 -5.19
N GLY A 16 -20.78 -13.06 -5.81
CA GLY A 16 -20.81 -13.57 -7.18
C GLY A 16 -21.12 -12.49 -8.23
N LYS A 17 -21.90 -12.83 -9.25
CA LYS A 17 -22.16 -11.95 -10.41
C LYS A 17 -22.85 -10.63 -10.05
N LYS A 18 -23.62 -10.59 -8.98
CA LYS A 18 -24.33 -9.38 -8.51
C LYS A 18 -23.40 -8.29 -7.98
N VAL A 19 -22.15 -8.58 -7.70
CA VAL A 19 -21.12 -7.61 -7.26
C VAL A 19 -20.89 -6.51 -8.29
N LYS A 20 -21.19 -6.76 -9.57
CA LYS A 20 -21.14 -5.74 -10.63
C LYS A 20 -22.07 -4.55 -10.34
N THR A 21 -23.20 -4.80 -9.68
CA THR A 21 -24.15 -3.75 -9.28
C THR A 21 -23.56 -2.81 -8.25
N LEU A 22 -22.85 -3.36 -7.24
CA LEU A 22 -22.14 -2.55 -6.21
C LEU A 22 -21.13 -1.60 -6.85
N ARG A 23 -20.35 -2.09 -7.80
CA ARG A 23 -19.37 -1.25 -8.51
C ARG A 23 -20.02 -0.11 -9.31
N ARG A 24 -21.21 -0.33 -9.88
CA ARG A 24 -21.98 0.72 -10.56
C ARG A 24 -22.50 1.79 -9.59
N GLN A 25 -22.72 1.43 -8.33
CA GLN A 25 -23.14 2.33 -7.27
C GLN A 25 -21.98 3.07 -6.59
N GLY A 26 -20.75 2.94 -7.10
CA GLY A 26 -19.58 3.57 -6.51
C GLY A 26 -19.04 2.86 -5.27
N ILE A 27 -19.34 1.58 -5.12
CA ILE A 27 -18.86 0.74 -4.00
C ILE A 27 -17.80 -0.23 -4.51
N THR A 28 -16.65 -0.26 -3.83
CA THR A 28 -15.59 -1.21 -4.10
C THR A 28 -15.73 -2.43 -3.19
N PRO A 29 -15.89 -3.63 -3.77
CA PRO A 29 -15.88 -4.87 -3.02
C PRO A 29 -14.45 -5.22 -2.60
N GLY A 30 -14.31 -5.85 -1.44
CA GLY A 30 -13.03 -6.31 -0.93
C GLY A 30 -13.17 -7.53 -0.06
N VAL A 31 -12.05 -7.95 0.49
CA VAL A 31 -11.95 -9.05 1.46
C VAL A 31 -10.94 -8.70 2.54
N VAL A 32 -11.24 -9.11 3.77
CA VAL A 32 -10.30 -9.07 4.89
C VAL A 32 -10.02 -10.49 5.33
N TYR A 33 -8.77 -10.86 5.46
CA TYR A 33 -8.34 -12.19 5.90
C TYR A 33 -7.04 -12.08 6.72
N GLY A 34 -6.62 -13.15 7.34
CA GLY A 34 -5.38 -13.23 8.14
C GLY A 34 -5.63 -13.13 9.64
N ALA A 35 -4.55 -13.06 10.43
CA ALA A 35 -4.58 -13.03 11.90
C ALA A 35 -5.45 -14.15 12.53
N GLY A 36 -5.44 -15.35 11.95
CA GLY A 36 -6.22 -16.50 12.45
C GLY A 36 -7.73 -16.40 12.23
N MET A 37 -8.19 -15.45 11.41
CA MET A 37 -9.60 -15.29 11.05
C MET A 37 -9.92 -15.86 9.67
N GLU A 38 -11.16 -16.28 9.48
CA GLU A 38 -11.67 -16.59 8.15
C GLU A 38 -11.80 -15.34 7.27
N ALA A 39 -11.73 -15.54 5.96
CA ALA A 39 -11.89 -14.46 5.01
C ALA A 39 -13.32 -13.88 5.08
N VAL A 40 -13.42 -12.60 5.35
CA VAL A 40 -14.69 -11.88 5.45
C VAL A 40 -14.85 -10.96 4.23
N PRO A 41 -15.89 -11.15 3.41
CA PRO A 41 -16.20 -10.22 2.34
C PRO A 41 -16.66 -8.88 2.89
N ILE A 42 -16.08 -7.81 2.39
CA ILE A 42 -16.38 -6.44 2.78
C ILE A 42 -16.69 -5.57 1.58
N GLN A 43 -17.22 -4.39 1.86
CA GLN A 43 -17.42 -3.35 0.87
C GLN A 43 -17.16 -1.98 1.49
N ALA A 44 -16.70 -1.04 0.68
CA ALA A 44 -16.46 0.34 1.07
C ALA A 44 -16.69 1.28 -0.11
N GLU A 45 -16.86 2.58 0.18
CA GLU A 45 -16.99 3.60 -0.85
C GLU A 45 -15.73 3.67 -1.72
N ALA A 46 -15.89 3.70 -3.04
CA ALA A 46 -14.79 3.63 -4.00
C ALA A 46 -13.81 4.81 -3.87
N GLY A 47 -14.31 6.01 -3.62
CA GLY A 47 -13.47 7.20 -3.41
C GLY A 47 -12.59 7.07 -2.15
N GLU A 48 -13.16 6.58 -1.07
CA GLU A 48 -12.43 6.35 0.20
C GLU A 48 -11.39 5.24 0.07
N VAL A 49 -11.72 4.15 -0.63
CA VAL A 49 -10.77 3.06 -0.89
C VAL A 49 -9.58 3.56 -1.70
N LEU A 50 -9.83 4.35 -2.74
CA LEU A 50 -8.77 4.92 -3.56
C LEU A 50 -7.88 5.90 -2.76
N ARG A 51 -8.50 6.76 -1.93
CA ARG A 51 -7.78 7.69 -1.05
C ARG A 51 -6.87 6.92 -0.10
N VAL A 52 -7.40 5.92 0.57
CA VAL A 52 -6.64 5.08 1.51
C VAL A 52 -5.51 4.34 0.81
N TYR A 53 -5.75 3.80 -0.38
CA TYR A 53 -4.70 3.14 -1.15
C TYR A 53 -3.57 4.08 -1.56
N LYS A 54 -3.88 5.32 -1.96
CA LYS A 54 -2.87 6.33 -2.31
C LYS A 54 -2.03 6.75 -1.11
N LEU A 55 -2.63 6.83 0.08
CA LEU A 55 -1.94 7.22 1.31
C LEU A 55 -1.14 6.06 1.92
N ALA A 56 -1.73 4.88 2.02
CA ALA A 56 -1.13 3.75 2.72
C ALA A 56 -0.24 2.87 1.83
N GLY A 57 -0.54 2.78 0.53
CA GLY A 57 0.14 1.80 -0.31
C GLY A 57 -0.03 0.38 0.24
N LYS A 58 0.99 -0.46 0.04
CA LYS A 58 1.03 -1.84 0.56
C LYS A 58 1.90 -1.99 1.83
N HIS A 59 2.42 -0.89 2.36
CA HIS A 59 3.42 -0.89 3.44
C HIS A 59 2.95 -0.20 4.72
N THR A 60 1.91 0.63 4.65
CA THR A 60 1.38 1.33 5.81
C THR A 60 0.12 0.65 6.33
N PRO A 61 -0.01 0.44 7.65
CA PRO A 61 -1.20 -0.16 8.24
C PRO A 61 -2.40 0.77 8.16
N VAL A 62 -3.57 0.19 7.90
CA VAL A 62 -4.86 0.87 7.82
C VAL A 62 -5.77 0.37 8.94
N GLN A 63 -6.44 1.28 9.62
CA GLN A 63 -7.51 0.92 10.56
C GLN A 63 -8.82 0.71 9.80
N LEU A 64 -9.32 -0.49 9.82
CA LEU A 64 -10.63 -0.84 9.28
C LEU A 64 -11.69 -0.63 10.37
N LEU A 65 -12.65 0.25 10.09
CA LEU A 65 -13.77 0.57 10.96
C LEU A 65 -15.03 -0.11 10.42
N GLY A 66 -15.40 -1.21 11.04
CA GLY A 66 -16.61 -1.97 10.74
C GLY A 66 -17.36 -2.33 12.02
N SER A 67 -17.91 -3.54 12.08
CA SER A 67 -18.44 -4.09 13.31
C SER A 67 -17.39 -4.20 14.42
N GLU A 68 -16.15 -4.43 14.03
CA GLU A 68 -14.98 -4.43 14.89
C GLU A 68 -13.88 -3.55 14.29
N ARG A 69 -13.07 -2.95 15.16
CA ARG A 69 -11.87 -2.23 14.71
C ARG A 69 -10.75 -3.24 14.49
N ARG A 70 -10.14 -3.20 13.32
CA ARG A 70 -9.03 -4.08 12.96
C ARG A 70 -7.92 -3.29 12.31
N ILE A 71 -6.70 -3.70 12.56
CA ILE A 71 -5.53 -3.20 11.84
C ILE A 71 -5.28 -4.18 10.69
N ALA A 72 -5.14 -3.66 9.50
CA ALA A 72 -4.86 -4.45 8.31
C ALA A 72 -3.91 -3.72 7.37
N MET A 73 -3.21 -4.49 6.56
CA MET A 73 -2.40 -3.96 5.47
C MET A 73 -3.07 -4.29 4.14
N ILE A 74 -2.92 -3.39 3.18
CA ILE A 74 -3.37 -3.66 1.82
C ILE A 74 -2.43 -4.70 1.23
N LYS A 75 -2.98 -5.87 0.89
CA LYS A 75 -2.20 -6.97 0.32
C LYS A 75 -2.19 -6.91 -1.20
N ASP A 76 -3.37 -6.71 -1.78
CA ASP A 76 -3.52 -6.65 -3.22
C ASP A 76 -4.64 -5.71 -3.63
N VAL A 77 -4.51 -5.13 -4.82
CA VAL A 77 -5.51 -4.27 -5.45
C VAL A 77 -5.65 -4.63 -6.92
N GLU A 78 -6.88 -4.64 -7.40
CA GLU A 78 -7.20 -4.82 -8.80
C GLU A 78 -7.69 -3.48 -9.38
N PRO A 79 -6.87 -2.79 -10.18
CA PRO A 79 -7.33 -1.58 -10.86
C PRO A 79 -8.25 -1.91 -12.04
N TYR A 80 -9.08 -0.97 -12.43
CA TYR A 80 -9.80 -1.08 -13.69
C TYR A 80 -8.86 -0.85 -14.88
N PRO A 81 -8.85 -1.71 -15.90
CA PRO A 81 -7.99 -1.54 -17.07
C PRO A 81 -8.23 -0.24 -17.84
N THR A 82 -9.49 0.25 -17.80
CA THR A 82 -9.94 1.42 -18.57
C THR A 82 -10.06 2.70 -17.75
N ARG A 83 -9.81 2.65 -16.45
CA ARG A 83 -9.95 3.79 -15.52
C ARG A 83 -8.77 3.82 -14.56
N SER A 84 -7.85 4.75 -14.78
CA SER A 84 -6.64 4.90 -13.96
C SER A 84 -6.88 5.24 -12.49
N ASN A 85 -8.06 5.79 -12.16
CA ASN A 85 -8.40 6.23 -10.81
C ASN A 85 -9.56 5.43 -10.19
N ALA A 86 -9.68 4.14 -10.50
CA ALA A 86 -10.71 3.29 -9.90
C ALA A 86 -10.16 1.90 -9.60
N LEU A 87 -10.52 1.37 -8.44
CA LEU A 87 -10.17 0.02 -8.00
C LEU A 87 -11.38 -0.90 -8.14
N ARG A 88 -11.17 -2.03 -8.78
CA ARG A 88 -12.17 -3.07 -9.00
C ARG A 88 -12.36 -3.95 -7.76
N HIS A 89 -11.28 -4.21 -7.05
CA HIS A 89 -11.24 -5.03 -5.84
C HIS A 89 -10.08 -4.62 -4.95
N ILE A 90 -10.21 -4.83 -3.65
CA ILE A 90 -9.14 -4.63 -2.68
C ILE A 90 -9.11 -5.78 -1.67
N SER A 91 -7.90 -6.26 -1.37
CA SER A 91 -7.66 -7.30 -0.38
C SER A 91 -6.86 -6.74 0.78
N PHE A 92 -7.37 -6.94 1.99
CA PHE A 92 -6.70 -6.57 3.23
C PHE A 92 -6.23 -7.81 3.98
N HIS A 93 -5.01 -7.76 4.46
CA HIS A 93 -4.47 -8.74 5.37
C HIS A 93 -4.53 -8.17 6.79
N ALA A 94 -5.40 -8.73 7.62
CA ALA A 94 -5.49 -8.36 9.03
C ALA A 94 -4.19 -8.76 9.73
N VAL A 95 -3.65 -7.86 10.52
CA VAL A 95 -2.39 -8.05 11.24
C VAL A 95 -2.60 -7.78 12.73
N ARG A 96 -1.77 -8.40 13.55
CA ARG A 96 -1.73 -8.14 14.98
C ARG A 96 -0.64 -7.11 15.25
N ALA A 97 -0.91 -6.18 16.16
CA ALA A 97 0.03 -5.11 16.47
C ALA A 97 1.34 -5.63 17.10
N ASP A 98 1.28 -6.81 17.72
CA ASP A 98 2.36 -7.48 18.44
C ASP A 98 3.13 -8.52 17.60
N GLU A 99 2.71 -8.76 16.34
CA GLU A 99 3.35 -9.70 15.44
C GLU A 99 4.09 -8.98 14.30
N PRO A 100 5.37 -9.33 14.03
CA PRO A 100 6.09 -8.74 12.91
C PRO A 100 5.51 -9.20 11.58
N VAL A 101 5.36 -8.26 10.66
CA VAL A 101 4.89 -8.50 9.29
C VAL A 101 5.98 -8.19 8.29
N ILE A 102 5.90 -8.82 7.11
CA ILE A 102 6.77 -8.52 5.98
C ILE A 102 6.00 -7.65 5.01
N ALA A 103 6.51 -6.45 4.75
CA ALA A 103 5.96 -5.53 3.78
C ALA A 103 7.02 -5.10 2.76
N GLU A 104 6.57 -4.75 1.56
CA GLU A 104 7.42 -4.16 0.54
C GLU A 104 7.39 -2.64 0.70
N VAL A 105 8.51 -2.08 1.15
CA VAL A 105 8.68 -0.65 1.37
C VAL A 105 9.38 -0.04 0.16
N PRO A 106 8.87 1.06 -0.42
CA PRO A 106 9.51 1.73 -1.53
C PRO A 106 10.82 2.40 -1.07
N ILE A 107 11.79 2.43 -1.98
CA ILE A 107 13.04 3.16 -1.79
C ILE A 107 12.91 4.48 -2.54
N ARG A 108 13.21 5.59 -1.86
CA ARG A 108 13.30 6.91 -2.46
C ARG A 108 14.75 7.35 -2.49
N LEU A 109 15.20 7.78 -3.66
CA LEU A 109 16.50 8.41 -3.79
C LEU A 109 16.42 9.83 -3.20
N SER A 110 17.34 10.16 -2.29
CA SER A 110 17.52 11.51 -1.76
C SER A 110 18.74 12.15 -2.40
N GLY A 111 18.66 13.48 -2.65
CA GLY A 111 19.73 14.20 -3.33
C GLY A 111 19.77 14.02 -4.86
N THR A 112 18.66 13.61 -5.48
CA THR A 112 18.57 13.49 -6.95
C THR A 112 18.79 14.85 -7.62
N GLY A 113 19.70 14.91 -8.61
CA GLY A 113 20.11 16.13 -9.27
C GLY A 113 21.27 16.87 -8.59
N GLU A 114 21.71 16.44 -7.42
CA GLU A 114 22.77 17.06 -6.62
C GLU A 114 24.05 16.23 -6.54
N SER A 115 24.01 14.95 -6.95
CA SER A 115 25.20 14.07 -6.94
C SER A 115 26.26 14.59 -7.91
N GLU A 116 27.54 14.36 -7.60
CA GLU A 116 28.65 14.72 -8.49
C GLU A 116 28.55 14.00 -9.83
N ALA A 117 28.06 12.75 -9.83
CA ALA A 117 27.83 11.96 -11.05
C ALA A 117 26.80 12.64 -11.97
N GLU A 118 25.68 13.12 -11.43
CA GLU A 118 24.65 13.81 -12.21
C GLU A 118 25.15 15.17 -12.74
N ARG A 119 25.92 15.90 -11.94
CA ARG A 119 26.59 17.14 -12.40
C ARG A 119 27.60 16.89 -13.50
N ALA A 120 28.23 15.72 -13.54
CA ALA A 120 29.12 15.29 -14.62
C ALA A 120 28.36 14.76 -15.86
N GLY A 121 27.03 14.78 -15.87
CA GLY A 121 26.20 14.34 -16.98
C GLY A 121 25.91 12.82 -16.99
N LEU A 122 26.20 12.11 -15.90
CA LEU A 122 25.84 10.69 -15.72
C LEU A 122 24.41 10.56 -15.23
N VAL A 123 23.78 9.44 -15.52
CA VAL A 123 22.41 9.13 -15.12
C VAL A 123 22.42 8.14 -13.94
N VAL A 124 21.73 8.49 -12.87
CA VAL A 124 21.49 7.60 -11.73
C VAL A 124 20.33 6.68 -12.06
N LEU A 125 20.58 5.37 -12.04
CA LEU A 125 19.57 4.35 -12.30
C LEU A 125 19.23 3.63 -11.00
N GLN A 126 17.94 3.61 -10.67
CA GLN A 126 17.42 2.87 -9.54
C GLN A 126 17.10 1.43 -9.96
N ALA A 127 17.96 0.48 -9.58
CA ALA A 127 17.78 -0.93 -9.89
C ALA A 127 16.72 -1.61 -9.00
N LEU A 128 16.59 -1.15 -7.74
CA LEU A 128 15.63 -1.66 -6.78
C LEU A 128 14.68 -0.55 -6.37
N GLU A 129 13.40 -0.71 -6.73
CA GLU A 129 12.36 0.25 -6.35
C GLU A 129 11.77 -0.02 -4.96
N LYS A 130 11.83 -1.29 -4.52
CA LYS A 130 11.21 -1.75 -3.27
C LYS A 130 12.09 -2.80 -2.60
N ILE A 131 12.04 -2.83 -1.27
CA ILE A 131 12.72 -3.85 -0.47
C ILE A 131 11.74 -4.46 0.55
N LYS A 132 11.90 -5.76 0.82
CA LYS A 132 11.11 -6.44 1.85
C LYS A 132 11.67 -6.14 3.22
N VAL A 133 10.86 -5.53 4.07
CA VAL A 133 11.18 -5.18 5.45
C VAL A 133 10.31 -6.00 6.38
N LYS A 134 10.92 -6.58 7.42
CA LYS A 134 10.20 -7.28 8.50
C LYS A 134 10.24 -6.41 9.75
N ALA A 135 9.09 -5.90 10.16
CA ALA A 135 8.94 -5.07 11.35
C ALA A 135 7.53 -5.22 11.94
N LEU A 136 7.29 -4.65 13.10
CA LEU A 136 5.94 -4.52 13.62
C LEU A 136 5.13 -3.58 12.71
N PRO A 137 3.81 -3.78 12.58
CA PRO A 137 2.99 -2.97 11.67
C PRO A 137 3.09 -1.47 11.91
N MET A 138 3.27 -1.05 13.16
CA MET A 138 3.36 0.36 13.54
C MET A 138 4.77 0.94 13.35
N ASP A 139 5.80 0.10 13.18
CA ASP A 139 7.19 0.49 13.02
C ASP A 139 7.64 0.44 11.54
N LEU A 140 6.75 0.06 10.64
CA LEU A 140 7.04 0.05 9.20
C LEU A 140 7.19 1.49 8.69
N PRO A 141 8.34 1.82 8.05
CA PRO A 141 8.53 3.13 7.44
C PRO A 141 7.70 3.28 6.17
N GLU A 142 7.28 4.50 5.87
CA GLU A 142 6.56 4.81 4.62
C GLU A 142 7.46 4.67 3.38
N ALA A 143 8.73 4.99 3.53
CA ALA A 143 9.75 4.82 2.50
C ALA A 143 11.13 4.69 3.17
N LEU A 144 12.06 4.08 2.46
CA LEU A 144 13.47 4.07 2.82
C LEU A 144 14.21 5.06 1.92
N GLU A 145 15.03 5.91 2.51
CA GLU A 145 15.83 6.88 1.77
C GLU A 145 17.21 6.31 1.47
N ALA A 146 17.61 6.37 0.20
CA ALA A 146 18.95 6.05 -0.25
C ALA A 146 19.63 7.33 -0.74
N PRO A 147 20.68 7.82 -0.04
CA PRO A 147 21.39 9.03 -0.44
C PRO A 147 22.20 8.79 -1.71
N THR A 148 22.14 9.72 -2.67
CA THR A 148 22.90 9.66 -3.91
C THR A 148 24.20 10.45 -3.85
N ASP A 149 24.50 11.11 -2.72
CA ASP A 149 25.66 12.00 -2.54
C ASP A 149 27.00 11.30 -2.74
N GLY A 150 27.07 9.99 -2.49
CA GLY A 150 28.29 9.17 -2.66
C GLY A 150 28.57 8.72 -4.09
N LEU A 151 27.71 9.04 -5.05
CA LEU A 151 27.85 8.65 -6.44
C LEU A 151 28.72 9.68 -7.20
N VAL A 152 29.92 9.28 -7.62
CA VAL A 152 30.90 10.17 -8.28
C VAL A 152 31.22 9.71 -9.69
N LYS A 153 31.34 8.39 -9.90
CA LYS A 153 31.84 7.79 -11.14
C LYS A 153 30.88 6.76 -11.71
N GLU A 154 31.03 6.49 -12.99
CA GLU A 154 30.35 5.39 -13.65
C GLU A 154 30.65 4.05 -12.95
N GLY A 155 29.62 3.33 -12.56
CA GLY A 155 29.69 2.06 -11.85
C GLY A 155 29.61 2.13 -10.32
N ASP A 156 29.57 3.34 -9.72
CA ASP A 156 29.34 3.51 -8.30
C ASP A 156 27.95 3.00 -7.91
N ARG A 157 27.83 2.45 -6.70
CA ARG A 157 26.59 1.89 -6.16
C ARG A 157 26.39 2.35 -4.72
N VAL A 158 25.15 2.52 -4.33
CA VAL A 158 24.70 2.78 -2.96
C VAL A 158 23.97 1.56 -2.44
#